data_0e0697ef523a67fbe4911eb267b9d85e
#
_entry.id   0e0697ef523a67fbe4911eb267b9d85e
#
_cell.length_a   1.000
_cell.length_b   1.000
_cell.length_c   1.000
_cell.angle_alpha   90.00
_cell.angle_beta   90.00
_cell.angle_gamma   90.00
#
_symmetry.space_group_name_H-M   'P 1'
#
loop_
_entity.id
_entity.type
_entity.pdbx_description
1 polymer ?
#
loop_
_entity_poly.entity_id
_entity_poly.type
_entity_poly.pdbx_seq_one_letter_code
_entity_poly.pdbx_strand_id
1 'polypeptide(L)'
;AEIPAHGVSEKIALNVDLAPTLLDYADLPISEEIQGESLCSLLDGSECQHWRTSMYYRYWMHLAHFNVPAHYGIRTERHKLIHYYGQSLGATGAIDQPTPAEWELFDLETDPQEMNNLYSDPNCAKTANQLKGKLNHLRSQLGDEV
;
A
#
# COMPACT_ATOMS: atom_id res chain seq x y z
N ALA A 1 13.84 19.07 -15.65
CA ALA A 1 13.78 19.70 -14.31
C ALA A 1 15.02 19.26 -13.52
N GLU A 2 15.60 20.13 -12.72
CA GLU A 2 16.68 19.77 -11.81
C GLU A 2 16.08 19.34 -10.48
N ILE A 3 16.49 18.17 -9.99
CA ILE A 3 16.08 17.69 -8.66
C ILE A 3 16.88 18.48 -7.61
N PRO A 4 16.22 19.19 -6.67
CA PRO A 4 16.91 19.92 -5.62
C PRO A 4 17.79 19.00 -4.79
N ALA A 5 19.03 19.43 -4.51
CA ALA A 5 19.90 18.67 -3.62
C ALA A 5 19.27 18.58 -2.22
N HIS A 6 19.30 17.38 -1.61
CA HIS A 6 18.76 17.12 -0.28
C HIS A 6 17.23 17.34 -0.14
N GLY A 7 16.49 17.34 -1.25
CA GLY A 7 15.02 17.37 -1.20
C GLY A 7 14.46 16.12 -0.49
N VAL A 8 13.46 16.32 0.39
CA VAL A 8 12.74 15.26 1.09
C VAL A 8 11.25 15.44 0.79
N SER A 9 10.57 14.36 0.47
CA SER A 9 9.12 14.32 0.34
C SER A 9 8.55 13.28 1.31
N GLU A 10 7.48 13.65 2.03
CA GLU A 10 6.74 12.73 2.92
C GLU A 10 5.56 12.04 2.20
N LYS A 11 5.41 12.29 0.90
CA LYS A 11 4.35 11.68 0.11
C LYS A 11 4.58 10.19 -0.10
N ILE A 12 3.48 9.45 -0.24
CA ILE A 12 3.53 8.00 -0.49
C ILE A 12 4.05 7.76 -1.90
N ALA A 13 5.30 7.30 -2.01
CA ALA A 13 5.92 6.86 -3.26
C ALA A 13 5.98 5.33 -3.31
N LEU A 14 5.76 4.75 -4.47
CA LEU A 14 5.69 3.31 -4.69
C LEU A 14 6.72 2.88 -5.75
N ASN A 15 7.10 1.61 -5.73
CA ASN A 15 7.99 1.04 -6.75
C ASN A 15 7.37 1.08 -8.16
N VAL A 16 6.06 1.01 -8.28
CA VAL A 16 5.34 1.14 -9.57
C VAL A 16 5.46 2.52 -10.20
N ASP A 17 5.86 3.54 -9.42
CA ASP A 17 6.07 4.92 -9.87
C ASP A 17 7.41 5.12 -10.60
N LEU A 18 8.35 4.20 -10.44
CA LEU A 18 9.68 4.32 -11.05
C LEU A 18 9.63 4.29 -12.58
N ALA A 19 8.84 3.38 -13.15
CA ALA A 19 8.74 3.26 -14.61
C ALA A 19 8.13 4.52 -15.25
N PRO A 20 6.96 5.04 -14.82
CA PRO A 20 6.41 6.27 -15.39
C PRO A 20 7.32 7.47 -15.14
N THR A 21 8.06 7.53 -14.03
CA THR A 21 9.03 8.61 -13.77
C THR A 21 10.18 8.61 -14.78
N LEU A 22 10.72 7.43 -15.11
CA LEU A 22 11.80 7.32 -16.09
C LEU A 22 11.32 7.66 -17.50
N LEU A 23 10.11 7.27 -17.87
CA LEU A 23 9.49 7.65 -19.15
C LEU A 23 9.29 9.16 -19.25
N ASP A 24 8.80 9.78 -18.18
CA ASP A 24 8.56 11.22 -18.10
C ASP A 24 9.87 12.01 -18.22
N TYR A 25 10.94 11.60 -17.53
CA TYR A 25 12.27 12.21 -17.71
C TYR A 25 12.85 12.03 -19.13
N ALA A 26 12.44 11.01 -19.84
CA ALA A 26 12.86 10.74 -21.20
C ALA A 26 11.98 11.41 -22.27
N ASP A 27 10.99 12.24 -21.88
CA ASP A 27 9.97 12.82 -22.74
C ASP A 27 9.22 11.77 -23.59
N LEU A 28 9.01 10.56 -23.02
CA LEU A 28 8.28 9.47 -23.64
C LEU A 28 6.86 9.37 -23.07
N PRO A 29 5.89 8.92 -23.90
CA PRO A 29 4.52 8.77 -23.43
C PRO A 29 4.41 7.66 -22.37
N ILE A 30 3.65 7.93 -21.31
CA ILE A 30 3.32 6.96 -20.27
C ILE A 30 2.06 6.22 -20.72
N SER A 31 2.14 4.89 -20.81
CA SER A 31 0.99 4.05 -21.17
C SER A 31 -0.08 4.07 -20.07
N GLU A 32 -1.36 4.06 -20.48
CA GLU A 32 -2.50 3.94 -19.55
C GLU A 32 -2.54 2.60 -18.79
N GLU A 33 -1.78 1.59 -19.22
CA GLU A 33 -1.63 0.32 -18.50
C GLU A 33 -0.72 0.42 -17.28
N ILE A 34 0.06 1.49 -17.16
CA ILE A 34 0.95 1.72 -16.01
C ILE A 34 0.12 2.26 -14.85
N GLN A 35 0.07 1.51 -13.75
CA GLN A 35 -0.68 1.87 -12.55
C GLN A 35 0.02 2.92 -11.67
N GLY A 36 1.31 3.15 -11.88
CA GLY A 36 2.10 4.15 -11.16
C GLY A 36 1.91 5.56 -11.70
N GLU A 37 2.33 6.54 -10.91
CA GLU A 37 2.35 7.96 -11.27
C GLU A 37 3.79 8.47 -11.31
N SER A 38 4.09 9.40 -12.24
CA SER A 38 5.44 10.01 -12.30
C SER A 38 5.74 10.79 -11.02
N LEU A 39 6.91 10.54 -10.44
CA LEU A 39 7.43 11.26 -9.28
C LEU A 39 8.00 12.65 -9.65
N CYS A 40 8.06 13.03 -10.92
CA CYS A 40 8.71 14.26 -11.38
C CYS A 40 8.21 15.50 -10.63
N SER A 41 6.89 15.63 -10.43
CA SER A 41 6.30 16.75 -9.68
C SER A 41 6.68 16.79 -8.20
N LEU A 42 6.97 15.62 -7.58
CA LEU A 42 7.48 15.57 -6.21
C LEU A 42 8.98 15.85 -6.14
N LEU A 43 9.71 15.46 -7.18
CA LEU A 43 11.17 15.56 -7.22
C LEU A 43 11.64 16.99 -7.56
N ASP A 44 10.89 17.74 -8.38
CA ASP A 44 11.23 19.13 -8.73
C ASP A 44 10.70 20.17 -7.72
N GLY A 45 9.98 19.70 -6.67
CA GLY A 45 9.43 20.56 -5.62
C GLY A 45 8.17 21.31 -6.04
N SER A 46 7.55 20.95 -7.16
CA SER A 46 6.24 21.54 -7.54
C SER A 46 5.14 21.06 -6.61
N GLU A 47 4.14 21.90 -6.37
CA GLU A 47 2.97 21.52 -5.56
C GLU A 47 2.11 20.49 -6.30
N CYS A 48 2.18 19.24 -5.89
CA CYS A 48 1.30 18.20 -6.39
C CYS A 48 0.00 18.18 -5.58
N GLN A 49 -1.05 18.87 -6.08
CA GLN A 49 -2.33 18.99 -5.39
C GLN A 49 -3.14 17.69 -5.32
N HIS A 50 -2.84 16.72 -6.17
CA HIS A 50 -3.63 15.49 -6.34
C HIS A 50 -2.83 14.20 -6.12
N TRP A 51 -1.80 14.23 -5.27
CA TRP A 51 -1.04 13.04 -4.97
C TRP A 51 -1.82 12.06 -4.08
N ARG A 52 -1.55 10.77 -4.25
CA ARG A 52 -2.20 9.71 -3.45
C ARG A 52 -1.99 9.90 -1.95
N THR A 53 -3.04 9.65 -1.19
CA THR A 53 -3.04 9.67 0.29
C THR A 53 -3.14 8.28 0.90
N SER A 54 -3.20 7.25 0.07
CA SER A 54 -3.25 5.86 0.49
C SER A 54 -2.71 4.95 -0.61
N MET A 55 -2.25 3.77 -0.21
CA MET A 55 -1.85 2.72 -1.12
C MET A 55 -2.44 1.38 -0.70
N TYR A 56 -2.72 0.54 -1.69
CA TYR A 56 -3.02 -0.87 -1.55
C TYR A 56 -1.76 -1.71 -1.74
N TYR A 57 -1.67 -2.81 -1.00
CA TYR A 57 -0.64 -3.81 -1.22
C TYR A 57 -1.18 -5.20 -0.92
N ARG A 58 -0.57 -6.24 -1.51
CA ARG A 58 -0.91 -7.64 -1.29
C ARG A 58 0.33 -8.52 -1.27
N TYR A 59 0.33 -9.51 -0.38
CA TYR A 59 1.31 -10.57 -0.30
C TYR A 59 0.64 -11.93 -0.51
N TRP A 60 0.99 -12.62 -1.59
CA TRP A 60 0.37 -13.90 -1.97
C TRP A 60 1.11 -15.13 -1.45
N MET A 61 2.40 -15.02 -1.12
CA MET A 61 3.28 -16.14 -0.81
C MET A 61 3.02 -16.70 0.59
N HIS A 62 1.79 -17.20 0.81
CA HIS A 62 1.33 -17.72 2.09
C HIS A 62 2.34 -18.71 2.70
N LEU A 63 2.89 -18.39 3.88
CA LEU A 63 3.86 -19.17 4.67
C LEU A 63 5.18 -19.53 3.95
N ALA A 64 5.36 -19.15 2.68
CA ALA A 64 6.52 -19.56 1.88
C ALA A 64 7.83 -18.91 2.35
N HIS A 65 7.77 -17.67 2.81
CA HIS A 65 8.93 -16.93 3.31
C HIS A 65 8.65 -16.42 4.73
N PHE A 66 9.57 -16.67 5.64
CA PHE A 66 9.50 -16.23 7.04
C PHE A 66 8.22 -16.65 7.79
N ASN A 67 7.50 -17.65 7.27
CA ASN A 67 6.24 -18.13 7.84
C ASN A 67 5.15 -17.03 7.96
N VAL A 68 5.16 -16.07 7.04
CA VAL A 68 4.19 -14.96 7.01
C VAL A 68 2.92 -15.40 6.29
N PRO A 69 1.73 -15.26 6.92
CA PRO A 69 0.46 -15.55 6.25
C PRO A 69 0.19 -14.59 5.09
N ALA A 70 -0.49 -15.09 4.06
CA ALA A 70 -0.95 -14.25 2.96
C ALA A 70 -1.90 -13.17 3.45
N HIS A 71 -1.70 -11.95 2.98
CA HIS A 71 -2.43 -10.79 3.45
C HIS A 71 -2.54 -9.70 2.39
N TYR A 72 -3.45 -8.79 2.59
CA TYR A 72 -3.54 -7.53 1.87
C TYR A 72 -3.86 -6.40 2.84
N GLY A 73 -3.59 -5.18 2.43
CA GLY A 73 -3.82 -4.06 3.31
C GLY A 73 -3.86 -2.71 2.61
N ILE A 74 -4.19 -1.72 3.40
CA ILE A 74 -4.12 -0.30 3.03
C ILE A 74 -3.17 0.41 3.99
N ARG A 75 -2.30 1.24 3.44
CA ARG A 75 -1.54 2.23 4.20
C ARG A 75 -1.95 3.63 3.78
N THR A 76 -2.20 4.47 4.76
CA THR A 76 -2.34 5.93 4.61
C THR A 76 -1.11 6.62 5.19
N GLU A 77 -1.08 7.94 5.19
CA GLU A 77 0.00 8.69 5.87
C GLU A 77 0.09 8.33 7.36
N ARG A 78 -1.07 8.12 8.02
CA ARG A 78 -1.12 7.86 9.47
C ARG A 78 -1.41 6.42 9.86
N HIS A 79 -2.29 5.72 9.14
CA HIS A 79 -2.75 4.39 9.58
C HIS A 79 -2.37 3.30 8.59
N LYS A 80 -2.21 2.09 9.12
CA LYS A 80 -2.05 0.86 8.35
C LYS A 80 -3.08 -0.16 8.82
N LEU A 81 -3.88 -0.69 7.90
CA LEU A 81 -4.84 -1.77 8.16
C LEU A 81 -4.47 -2.98 7.32
N ILE A 82 -4.32 -4.14 7.96
CA ILE A 82 -3.93 -5.40 7.32
C ILE A 82 -5.02 -6.44 7.53
N HIS A 83 -5.33 -7.20 6.50
CA HIS A 83 -6.15 -8.40 6.57
C HIS A 83 -5.33 -9.62 6.17
N TYR A 84 -5.02 -10.46 7.12
CA TYR A 84 -4.48 -11.80 6.88
C TYR A 84 -5.65 -12.71 6.51
N TYR A 85 -5.73 -13.11 5.24
CA TYR A 85 -6.81 -14.00 4.80
C TYR A 85 -6.46 -15.49 4.95
N GLY A 86 -5.21 -15.81 5.28
CA GLY A 86 -4.80 -17.09 5.80
C GLY A 86 -4.89 -18.28 4.84
N GLN A 87 -4.86 -18.06 3.53
CA GLN A 87 -5.02 -19.09 2.50
C GLN A 87 -4.03 -18.90 1.35
N SER A 88 -3.59 -20.01 0.74
CA SER A 88 -2.70 -19.98 -0.42
C SER A 88 -3.40 -19.50 -1.70
N LEU A 89 -4.72 -19.69 -1.81
CA LEU A 89 -5.55 -19.40 -2.98
C LEU A 89 -4.96 -19.94 -4.30
N GLY A 90 -4.19 -21.02 -4.23
CA GLY A 90 -3.55 -21.62 -5.41
C GLY A 90 -2.34 -20.86 -5.94
N ALA A 91 -1.81 -19.88 -5.21
CA ALA A 91 -0.63 -19.13 -5.63
C ALA A 91 0.60 -20.05 -5.72
N THR A 92 1.29 -20.02 -6.86
CA THR A 92 2.49 -20.83 -7.08
C THR A 92 3.57 -20.49 -6.07
N GLY A 93 4.06 -21.50 -5.34
CA GLY A 93 5.08 -21.33 -4.30
C GLY A 93 4.53 -21.03 -2.91
N ALA A 94 3.24 -20.78 -2.75
CA ALA A 94 2.60 -20.68 -1.44
C ALA A 94 2.42 -22.06 -0.80
N ILE A 95 2.42 -22.12 0.54
CA ILE A 95 2.18 -23.34 1.30
C ILE A 95 0.68 -23.49 1.55
N ASP A 96 0.12 -24.62 1.16
CA ASP A 96 -1.31 -24.94 1.32
C ASP A 96 -1.63 -25.45 2.73
N GLN A 97 -1.44 -24.59 3.73
CA GLN A 97 -1.74 -24.83 5.13
C GLN A 97 -2.51 -23.65 5.70
N PRO A 98 -3.85 -23.66 5.74
CA PRO A 98 -4.65 -22.54 6.19
C PRO A 98 -4.29 -22.06 7.61
N THR A 99 -4.29 -20.75 7.81
CA THR A 99 -4.17 -20.09 9.12
C THR A 99 -5.45 -19.29 9.41
N PRO A 100 -5.74 -18.95 10.68
CA PRO A 100 -6.85 -18.09 11.01
C PRO A 100 -6.80 -16.75 10.26
N ALA A 101 -7.95 -16.26 9.82
CA ALA A 101 -8.04 -14.92 9.26
C ALA A 101 -8.04 -13.89 10.39
N GLU A 102 -7.19 -12.86 10.28
CA GLU A 102 -7.00 -11.85 11.31
C GLU A 102 -6.91 -10.45 10.72
N TRP A 103 -7.17 -9.45 11.56
CA TRP A 103 -6.99 -8.05 11.20
C TRP A 103 -6.02 -7.37 12.14
N GLU A 104 -5.21 -6.48 11.59
CA GLU A 104 -4.35 -5.59 12.36
C GLU A 104 -4.57 -4.14 11.93
N LEU A 105 -4.56 -3.24 12.91
CA LEU A 105 -4.64 -1.79 12.72
C LEU A 105 -3.53 -1.13 13.52
N PHE A 106 -2.76 -0.27 12.86
CA PHE A 106 -1.69 0.50 13.50
C PHE A 106 -1.88 1.99 13.24
N ASP A 107 -1.58 2.80 14.25
CA ASP A 107 -1.43 4.26 14.15
C ASP A 107 0.05 4.60 14.06
N LEU A 108 0.53 4.84 12.84
CA LEU A 108 1.96 5.04 12.54
C LEU A 108 2.54 6.35 13.12
N GLU A 109 1.67 7.29 13.51
CA GLU A 109 2.09 8.53 14.18
C GLU A 109 2.51 8.29 15.62
N THR A 110 1.77 7.45 16.33
CA THR A 110 2.02 7.13 17.76
C THR A 110 2.80 5.85 17.96
N ASP A 111 2.76 4.93 16.98
CA ASP A 111 3.43 3.63 16.99
C ASP A 111 4.09 3.34 15.62
N PRO A 112 5.18 4.06 15.27
CA PRO A 112 5.86 3.87 13.98
C PRO A 112 6.52 2.49 13.82
N GLN A 113 6.64 1.71 14.89
CA GLN A 113 7.20 0.35 14.87
C GLN A 113 6.13 -0.74 14.79
N GLU A 114 4.84 -0.37 14.73
CA GLU A 114 3.72 -1.31 14.57
C GLU A 114 3.69 -2.41 15.65
N MET A 115 3.91 -2.02 16.92
CA MET A 115 3.99 -2.94 18.05
C MET A 115 2.64 -3.19 18.72
N ASN A 116 1.65 -2.29 18.52
CA ASN A 116 0.37 -2.33 19.20
C ASN A 116 -0.79 -2.44 18.21
N ASN A 117 -1.36 -3.64 18.08
CA ASN A 117 -2.54 -3.84 17.23
C ASN A 117 -3.80 -3.21 17.88
N LEU A 118 -4.32 -2.15 17.26
CA LEU A 118 -5.48 -1.39 17.72
C LEU A 118 -6.82 -1.91 17.15
N TYR A 119 -6.81 -2.98 16.36
CA TYR A 119 -8.01 -3.44 15.67
C TYR A 119 -9.16 -3.80 16.62
N SER A 120 -8.84 -4.34 17.78
CA SER A 120 -9.83 -4.71 18.82
C SER A 120 -10.18 -3.59 19.78
N ASP A 121 -9.57 -2.40 19.66
CA ASP A 121 -9.90 -1.25 20.49
C ASP A 121 -11.24 -0.61 20.03
N PRO A 122 -12.28 -0.55 20.88
CA PRO A 122 -13.54 0.07 20.52
C PRO A 122 -13.42 1.54 20.08
N ASN A 123 -12.44 2.27 20.59
CA ASN A 123 -12.19 3.66 20.20
C ASN A 123 -11.68 3.78 18.76
N CYS A 124 -11.06 2.73 18.23
CA CYS A 124 -10.53 2.67 16.88
C CYS A 124 -11.51 2.05 15.87
N ALA A 125 -12.67 1.55 16.30
CA ALA A 125 -13.64 0.87 15.45
C ALA A 125 -14.12 1.72 14.26
N LYS A 126 -14.32 3.03 14.47
CA LYS A 126 -14.70 3.96 13.39
C LYS A 126 -13.59 4.07 12.34
N THR A 127 -12.36 4.22 12.77
CA THR A 127 -11.18 4.29 11.90
C THR A 127 -11.01 3.00 11.10
N ALA A 128 -11.10 1.84 11.75
CA ALA A 128 -11.03 0.54 11.11
C ALA A 128 -12.09 0.40 9.99
N ASN A 129 -13.34 0.79 10.27
CA ASN A 129 -14.42 0.72 9.28
C ASN A 129 -14.21 1.67 8.09
N GLN A 130 -13.71 2.88 8.33
CA GLN A 130 -13.37 3.83 7.26
C GLN A 130 -12.24 3.29 6.37
N LEU A 131 -11.20 2.72 6.98
CA LEU A 131 -10.08 2.12 6.24
C LEU A 131 -10.52 0.88 5.45
N LYS A 132 -11.39 0.04 5.99
CA LYS A 132 -11.99 -1.07 5.24
C LYS A 132 -12.77 -0.60 4.00
N GLY A 133 -13.54 0.47 4.13
CA GLY A 133 -14.23 1.07 2.99
C GLY A 133 -13.26 1.55 1.90
N LYS A 134 -12.20 2.27 2.28
CA LYS A 134 -11.15 2.70 1.34
C LYS A 134 -10.40 1.51 0.72
N LEU A 135 -10.05 0.51 1.53
CA LEU A 135 -9.38 -0.70 1.08
C LEU A 135 -10.20 -1.44 0.02
N ASN A 136 -11.48 -1.64 0.27
CA ASN A 136 -12.38 -2.29 -0.69
C ASN A 136 -12.51 -1.50 -2.00
N HIS A 137 -12.56 -0.17 -1.90
CA HIS A 137 -12.59 0.69 -3.08
C HIS A 137 -11.31 0.56 -3.92
N LEU A 138 -10.12 0.60 -3.30
CA LEU A 138 -8.84 0.41 -3.99
C LEU A 138 -8.73 -0.98 -4.62
N ARG A 139 -9.16 -2.03 -3.90
CA ARG A 139 -9.18 -3.40 -4.44
C ARG A 139 -10.05 -3.51 -5.69
N SER A 140 -11.25 -2.94 -5.65
CA SER A 140 -12.15 -2.94 -6.81
C SER A 140 -11.56 -2.16 -7.99
N GLN A 141 -10.93 -1.01 -7.75
CA GLN A 141 -10.25 -0.24 -8.81
C GLN A 141 -9.10 -1.02 -9.49
N LEU A 142 -8.39 -1.84 -8.71
CA LEU A 142 -7.26 -2.63 -9.19
C LEU A 142 -7.67 -4.02 -9.71
N GLY A 143 -8.96 -4.36 -9.68
CA GLY A 143 -9.47 -5.67 -10.12
C GLY A 143 -9.08 -6.82 -9.19
N ASP A 144 -8.71 -6.54 -7.92
CA ASP A 144 -8.39 -7.56 -6.94
C ASP A 144 -9.63 -7.92 -6.11
N GLU A 145 -10.48 -8.77 -6.68
CA GLU A 145 -11.77 -9.17 -6.09
C GLU A 145 -11.71 -10.51 -5.30
N VAL A 146 -10.53 -11.05 -5.07
CA VAL A 146 -10.37 -12.34 -4.35
C VAL A 146 -10.44 -12.17 -2.84
#